data_d5198b610872c30c178027375de79857
#
_entry.id   d5198b610872c30c178027375de79857
#
_cell.length_a   1.000
_cell.length_b   1.000
_cell.length_c   1.000
_cell.angle_alpha   90.00
_cell.angle_beta   90.00
_cell.angle_gamma   90.00
#
_symmetry.space_group_name_H-M   'P 1'
#
loop_
_entity.id
_entity.type
_entity.pdbx_description
1 polymer ?
#
loop_
_entity_poly.entity_id
_entity_poly.type
_entity_poly.pdbx_seq_one_letter_code
_entity_poly.pdbx_strand_id
1 'polypeptide(L)'
;EIRRRLLMAMEQAEQTPNPEARQFLQTVVIVGAGPSGCEMAGAVSELMRWALNNAFKQLDPQKTRIVLVDPGDRVLRAMPEELSEAALVALERDGIEFLPQGRVQTMRPGEVVISSPDGDVRVQAATVIWTAGVKPSHLGQKLTEATGCDVDRGGRVIVNPDFSIPSHPEIRIAGDLCSYSHTVNGRPLPGMAAPAKQAGTFIGKDIAAIVSGGSRPTFRYVDFGSMAVVHASAVADLHGFKFSGRL
;
A
#
# COMPACT_ATOMS: atom_id res chain seq x y z
N GLU A 1 -4.03 -14.33 5.13
CA GLU A 1 -3.43 -14.24 6.48
C GLU A 1 -4.06 -13.11 7.30
N ILE A 2 -4.14 -11.85 6.82
CA ILE A 2 -4.70 -10.70 7.56
C ILE A 2 -6.13 -10.99 8.01
N ARG A 3 -7.04 -11.34 7.07
CA ARG A 3 -8.43 -11.68 7.39
C ARG A 3 -8.53 -12.75 8.48
N ARG A 4 -7.73 -13.83 8.37
CA ARG A 4 -7.73 -14.92 9.35
C ARG A 4 -7.32 -14.42 10.73
N ARG A 5 -6.26 -13.61 10.84
CA ARG A 5 -5.80 -13.06 12.13
C ARG A 5 -6.85 -12.16 12.76
N LEU A 6 -7.46 -11.28 11.99
CA LEU A 6 -8.53 -10.40 12.49
C LEU A 6 -9.70 -11.20 13.04
N LEU A 7 -10.22 -12.17 12.29
CA LEU A 7 -11.35 -12.98 12.73
C LEU A 7 -11.01 -13.85 13.95
N MET A 8 -9.82 -14.43 14.01
CA MET A 8 -9.37 -15.18 15.20
C MET A 8 -9.23 -14.29 16.43
N ALA A 9 -8.74 -13.05 16.29
CA ALA A 9 -8.69 -12.10 17.41
C ALA A 9 -10.09 -11.74 17.91
N MET A 10 -11.06 -11.60 16.99
CA MET A 10 -12.47 -11.35 17.37
C MET A 10 -13.11 -12.56 18.05
N GLU A 11 -12.85 -13.79 17.59
CA GLU A 11 -13.30 -15.02 18.25
C GLU A 11 -12.76 -15.13 19.69
N GLN A 12 -11.48 -14.80 19.89
CA GLN A 12 -10.87 -14.75 21.23
C GLN A 12 -11.48 -13.64 22.08
N ALA A 13 -11.74 -12.47 21.50
CA ALA A 13 -12.38 -11.36 22.21
C ALA A 13 -13.80 -11.71 22.65
N GLU A 14 -14.58 -12.41 21.83
CA GLU A 14 -15.94 -12.89 22.16
C GLU A 14 -15.94 -13.79 23.41
N GLN A 15 -14.93 -14.63 23.55
CA GLN A 15 -14.79 -15.59 24.66
C GLN A 15 -14.13 -15.00 25.91
N THR A 16 -13.54 -13.82 25.80
CA THR A 16 -12.76 -13.20 26.89
C THR A 16 -13.65 -12.35 27.79
N PRO A 17 -13.74 -12.63 29.10
CA PRO A 17 -14.54 -11.84 30.03
C PRO A 17 -13.87 -10.51 30.43
N ASN A 18 -12.53 -10.42 30.33
CA ASN A 18 -11.75 -9.24 30.71
C ASN A 18 -11.90 -8.12 29.68
N PRO A 19 -12.42 -6.93 30.05
CA PRO A 19 -12.65 -5.82 29.13
C PRO A 19 -11.36 -5.29 28.49
N GLU A 20 -10.24 -5.25 29.22
CA GLU A 20 -8.95 -4.76 28.70
C GLU A 20 -8.38 -5.72 27.65
N ALA A 21 -8.42 -7.03 27.93
CA ALA A 21 -8.02 -8.04 26.97
C ALA A 21 -8.92 -8.04 25.74
N ARG A 22 -10.20 -7.78 25.91
CA ARG A 22 -11.17 -7.63 24.82
C ARG A 22 -10.84 -6.41 23.96
N GLN A 23 -10.55 -5.27 24.56
CA GLN A 23 -10.13 -4.05 23.84
C GLN A 23 -8.82 -4.25 23.08
N PHE A 24 -7.83 -4.91 23.68
CA PHE A 24 -6.59 -5.29 23.04
C PHE A 24 -6.82 -6.12 21.76
N LEU A 25 -7.68 -7.14 21.84
CA LEU A 25 -8.01 -8.04 20.73
C LEU A 25 -8.77 -7.34 19.61
N GLN A 26 -9.55 -6.30 19.92
CA GLN A 26 -10.29 -5.48 18.96
C GLN A 26 -9.51 -4.26 18.44
N THR A 27 -8.24 -4.10 18.85
CA THR A 27 -7.38 -2.99 18.40
C THR A 27 -6.47 -3.45 17.26
N VAL A 28 -6.47 -2.67 16.18
CA VAL A 28 -5.63 -2.87 14.98
C VAL A 28 -4.81 -1.61 14.73
N VAL A 29 -3.50 -1.77 14.52
CA VAL A 29 -2.61 -0.69 14.09
C VAL A 29 -2.22 -0.93 12.63
N ILE A 30 -2.37 0.08 11.80
CA ILE A 30 -1.98 0.07 10.39
C ILE A 30 -0.88 1.12 10.21
N VAL A 31 0.29 0.70 9.73
CA VAL A 31 1.46 1.57 9.57
C VAL A 31 1.63 1.95 8.11
N GLY A 32 1.54 3.25 7.83
CA GLY A 32 1.61 3.86 6.50
C GLY A 32 0.24 4.33 6.00
N ALA A 33 0.10 5.64 5.77
CA ALA A 33 -1.13 6.27 5.28
C ALA A 33 -1.05 6.63 3.78
N GLY A 34 -0.27 5.89 3.01
CA GLY A 34 -0.35 5.89 1.54
C GLY A 34 -1.60 5.16 1.03
N PRO A 35 -1.77 5.03 -0.30
CA PRO A 35 -2.94 4.38 -0.90
C PRO A 35 -3.24 3.01 -0.28
N SER A 36 -2.25 2.12 -0.21
CA SER A 36 -2.43 0.77 0.37
C SER A 36 -2.86 0.77 1.83
N GLY A 37 -2.35 1.73 2.63
CA GLY A 37 -2.72 1.85 4.04
C GLY A 37 -4.15 2.35 4.22
N CYS A 38 -4.55 3.35 3.47
CA CYS A 38 -5.92 3.88 3.50
C CYS A 38 -6.94 2.84 3.02
N GLU A 39 -6.63 2.13 1.92
CA GLU A 39 -7.46 1.03 1.41
C GLU A 39 -7.56 -0.12 2.42
N MET A 40 -6.44 -0.49 3.04
CA MET A 40 -6.41 -1.53 4.07
C MET A 40 -7.22 -1.12 5.31
N ALA A 41 -7.11 0.13 5.75
CA ALA A 41 -7.87 0.65 6.90
C ALA A 41 -9.37 0.59 6.64
N GLY A 42 -9.82 1.02 5.46
CA GLY A 42 -11.23 0.91 5.03
C GLY A 42 -11.71 -0.54 4.99
N ALA A 43 -10.93 -1.45 4.37
CA ALA A 43 -11.28 -2.86 4.28
C ALA A 43 -11.32 -3.56 5.66
N VAL A 44 -10.42 -3.21 6.56
CA VAL A 44 -10.41 -3.71 7.95
C VAL A 44 -11.64 -3.22 8.70
N SER A 45 -11.97 -1.92 8.61
CA SER A 45 -13.18 -1.35 9.23
C SER A 45 -14.43 -2.05 8.73
N GLU A 46 -14.58 -2.23 7.42
CA GLU A 46 -15.71 -2.94 6.82
C GLU A 46 -15.82 -4.38 7.32
N LEU A 47 -14.73 -5.14 7.26
CA LEU A 47 -14.68 -6.53 7.71
C LEU A 47 -15.07 -6.66 9.19
N MET A 48 -14.49 -5.83 10.05
CA MET A 48 -14.74 -5.90 11.49
C MET A 48 -16.18 -5.51 11.81
N ARG A 49 -16.68 -4.44 11.20
CA ARG A 49 -18.08 -4.01 11.36
C ARG A 49 -19.07 -5.07 10.90
N TRP A 50 -18.81 -5.68 9.72
CA TRP A 50 -19.67 -6.76 9.20
C TRP A 50 -19.66 -7.97 10.13
N ALA A 51 -18.47 -8.42 10.57
CA ALA A 51 -18.32 -9.58 11.43
C ALA A 51 -19.01 -9.37 12.79
N LEU A 52 -18.82 -8.20 13.41
CA LEU A 52 -19.42 -7.84 14.70
C LEU A 52 -20.96 -7.80 14.62
N ASN A 53 -21.52 -7.29 13.54
CA ASN A 53 -22.95 -7.21 13.38
C ASN A 53 -23.61 -8.57 13.05
N ASN A 54 -22.88 -9.52 12.46
CA ASN A 54 -23.46 -10.74 11.93
C ASN A 54 -23.00 -12.02 12.64
N ALA A 55 -21.81 -12.04 13.24
CA ALA A 55 -21.22 -13.27 13.76
C ALA A 55 -20.96 -13.24 15.29
N PHE A 56 -20.76 -12.06 15.89
CA PHE A 56 -20.41 -11.90 17.30
C PHE A 56 -21.55 -11.23 18.06
N LYS A 57 -21.86 -11.72 19.27
CA LYS A 57 -22.99 -11.26 20.08
C LYS A 57 -22.60 -10.42 21.28
N GLN A 58 -21.39 -10.66 21.82
CA GLN A 58 -20.92 -10.02 23.04
C GLN A 58 -19.97 -8.85 22.77
N LEU A 59 -19.51 -8.71 21.52
CA LEU A 59 -18.62 -7.64 21.13
C LEU A 59 -19.41 -6.40 20.71
N ASP A 60 -18.95 -5.26 21.18
CA ASP A 60 -19.49 -3.95 20.81
C ASP A 60 -18.70 -3.40 19.61
N PRO A 61 -19.35 -3.16 18.45
CA PRO A 61 -18.69 -2.56 17.29
C PRO A 61 -18.05 -1.20 17.57
N GLN A 62 -18.58 -0.43 18.52
CA GLN A 62 -18.05 0.89 18.88
C GLN A 62 -16.73 0.80 19.65
N LYS A 63 -16.39 -0.36 20.21
CA LYS A 63 -15.12 -0.61 20.89
C LYS A 63 -13.99 -1.07 19.96
N THR A 64 -14.27 -1.27 18.69
CA THR A 64 -13.23 -1.54 17.71
C THR A 64 -12.40 -0.30 17.50
N ARG A 65 -11.07 -0.44 17.64
CA ARG A 65 -10.13 0.65 17.45
C ARG A 65 -9.22 0.34 16.29
N ILE A 66 -9.24 1.17 15.26
CA ILE A 66 -8.35 1.08 14.10
C ILE A 66 -7.51 2.34 14.06
N VAL A 67 -6.21 2.18 14.25
CA VAL A 67 -5.24 3.28 14.28
C VAL A 67 -4.40 3.22 13.02
N LEU A 68 -4.49 4.26 12.20
CA LEU A 68 -3.66 4.48 11.02
C LEU A 68 -2.56 5.47 11.38
N VAL A 69 -1.29 5.06 11.28
CA VAL A 69 -0.15 5.90 11.66
C VAL A 69 0.77 6.15 10.48
N ASP A 70 1.22 7.40 10.31
CA ASP A 70 2.16 7.79 9.26
C ASP A 70 3.10 8.90 9.75
N PRO A 71 4.40 8.89 9.39
CA PRO A 71 5.32 9.98 9.69
C PRO A 71 5.00 11.28 8.95
N GLY A 72 4.09 11.25 7.99
CA GLY A 72 3.57 12.43 7.31
C GLY A 72 2.48 13.13 8.12
N ASP A 73 2.22 14.36 7.72
CA ASP A 73 1.22 15.24 8.32
C ASP A 73 -0.22 14.97 7.85
N ARG A 74 -0.39 14.23 6.75
CA ARG A 74 -1.68 13.90 6.15
C ARG A 74 -1.68 12.55 5.46
N VAL A 75 -2.86 11.98 5.27
CA VAL A 75 -3.06 10.77 4.47
C VAL A 75 -2.84 11.05 2.99
N LEU A 76 -2.49 10.04 2.19
CA LEU A 76 -2.35 10.14 0.73
C LEU A 76 -1.49 11.33 0.27
N ARG A 77 -0.36 11.59 0.92
CA ARG A 77 0.51 12.77 0.68
C ARG A 77 0.91 13.01 -0.78
N ALA A 78 0.90 11.97 -1.61
CA ALA A 78 1.17 12.09 -3.03
C ALA A 78 0.01 12.71 -3.83
N MET A 79 -1.19 12.80 -3.24
CA MET A 79 -2.36 13.42 -3.83
C MET A 79 -2.47 14.89 -3.47
N PRO A 80 -3.24 15.69 -4.24
CA PRO A 80 -3.62 17.05 -3.86
C PRO A 80 -4.24 17.11 -2.47
N GLU A 81 -4.02 18.22 -1.76
CA GLU A 81 -4.42 18.41 -0.36
C GLU A 81 -5.93 18.22 -0.15
N GLU A 82 -6.75 18.77 -1.00
CA GLU A 82 -8.21 18.63 -0.96
C GLU A 82 -8.68 17.16 -1.08
N LEU A 83 -7.98 16.33 -1.84
CA LEU A 83 -8.29 14.89 -1.94
C LEU A 83 -7.79 14.12 -0.71
N SER A 84 -6.67 14.55 -0.14
CA SER A 84 -6.17 14.04 1.14
C SER A 84 -7.16 14.31 2.28
N GLU A 85 -7.69 15.53 2.36
CA GLU A 85 -8.72 15.91 3.34
C GLU A 85 -10.01 15.14 3.15
N ALA A 86 -10.49 14.99 1.91
CA ALA A 86 -11.66 14.18 1.61
C ALA A 86 -11.49 12.71 2.00
N ALA A 87 -10.30 12.16 1.80
CA ALA A 87 -9.95 10.80 2.23
C ALA A 87 -9.92 10.67 3.75
N LEU A 88 -9.36 11.66 4.46
CA LEU A 88 -9.32 11.67 5.93
C LEU A 88 -10.74 11.69 6.51
N VAL A 89 -11.61 12.56 6.01
CA VAL A 89 -13.03 12.61 6.43
C VAL A 89 -13.73 11.26 6.21
N ALA A 90 -13.43 10.57 5.10
CA ALA A 90 -13.99 9.25 4.85
C ALA A 90 -13.47 8.19 5.85
N LEU A 91 -12.17 8.21 6.18
CA LEU A 91 -11.55 7.33 7.16
C LEU A 91 -12.14 7.55 8.56
N GLU A 92 -12.23 8.80 9.01
CA GLU A 92 -12.79 9.17 10.32
C GLU A 92 -14.27 8.76 10.46
N ARG A 93 -15.06 9.00 9.41
CA ARG A 93 -16.46 8.53 9.36
C ARG A 93 -16.56 7.01 9.52
N ASP A 94 -15.58 6.28 9.00
CA ASP A 94 -15.53 4.82 9.12
C ASP A 94 -14.86 4.36 10.44
N GLY A 95 -14.62 5.27 11.39
CA GLY A 95 -14.11 4.99 12.73
C GLY A 95 -12.61 4.72 12.80
N ILE A 96 -11.86 5.19 11.81
CA ILE A 96 -10.41 5.06 11.77
C ILE A 96 -9.76 6.30 12.39
N GLU A 97 -8.93 6.09 13.40
CA GLU A 97 -8.13 7.12 14.07
C GLU A 97 -6.83 7.32 13.28
N PHE A 98 -6.61 8.51 12.74
CA PHE A 98 -5.35 8.85 12.09
C PHE A 98 -4.40 9.53 13.07
N LEU A 99 -3.17 9.00 13.18
CA LEU A 99 -2.06 9.59 13.93
C LEU A 99 -1.04 10.19 12.94
N PRO A 100 -1.17 11.48 12.60
CA PRO A 100 -0.21 12.18 11.76
C PRO A 100 1.13 12.36 12.48
N GLN A 101 2.20 12.52 11.71
CA GLN A 101 3.57 12.73 12.19
C GLN A 101 4.03 11.64 13.17
N GLY A 102 3.33 10.50 13.17
CA GLY A 102 3.62 9.34 14.01
C GLY A 102 4.66 8.41 13.38
N ARG A 103 5.74 8.14 14.08
CA ARG A 103 6.76 7.19 13.64
C ARG A 103 6.82 6.01 14.60
N VAL A 104 6.60 4.81 14.08
CA VAL A 104 6.79 3.59 14.88
C VAL A 104 8.25 3.47 15.27
N GLN A 105 8.53 3.48 16.55
CA GLN A 105 9.86 3.31 17.13
C GLN A 105 10.17 1.85 17.45
N THR A 106 9.24 1.20 18.13
CA THR A 106 9.38 -0.21 18.48
C THR A 106 8.06 -0.94 18.32
N MET A 107 8.14 -2.20 17.90
CA MET A 107 7.06 -3.17 17.93
C MET A 107 7.48 -4.35 18.79
N ARG A 108 6.67 -4.68 19.77
CA ARG A 108 6.79 -5.89 20.60
C ARG A 108 5.49 -6.68 20.47
N PRO A 109 5.48 -7.96 20.78
CA PRO A 109 4.22 -8.70 20.87
C PRO A 109 3.22 -7.98 21.76
N GLY A 110 2.13 -7.51 21.16
CA GLY A 110 1.06 -6.82 21.87
C GLY A 110 1.21 -5.30 22.05
N GLU A 111 2.33 -4.68 21.71
CA GLU A 111 2.53 -3.24 21.91
C GLU A 111 3.26 -2.60 20.72
N VAL A 112 2.77 -1.42 20.30
CA VAL A 112 3.46 -0.53 19.36
C VAL A 112 3.74 0.79 20.05
N VAL A 113 5.00 1.23 20.03
CA VAL A 113 5.40 2.56 20.52
C VAL A 113 5.60 3.48 19.33
N ILE A 114 4.88 4.58 19.30
CA ILE A 114 4.83 5.56 18.23
C ILE A 114 5.32 6.89 18.80
N SER A 115 6.40 7.44 18.28
CA SER A 115 6.78 8.82 18.59
C SER A 115 5.92 9.79 17.79
N SER A 116 5.48 10.86 18.44
CA SER A 116 4.78 11.99 17.82
C SER A 116 5.34 13.32 18.34
N PRO A 117 5.01 14.46 17.74
CA PRO A 117 5.43 15.77 18.24
C PRO A 117 5.00 16.04 19.68
N ASP A 118 3.88 15.46 20.11
CA ASP A 118 3.29 15.63 21.44
C ASP A 118 3.81 14.60 22.46
N GLY A 119 4.75 13.74 22.07
CA GLY A 119 5.32 12.69 22.89
C GLY A 119 5.04 11.28 22.38
N ASP A 120 5.56 10.29 23.09
CA ASP A 120 5.41 8.89 22.72
C ASP A 120 3.99 8.38 23.06
N VAL A 121 3.34 7.79 22.07
CA VAL A 121 2.05 7.10 22.18
C VAL A 121 2.28 5.59 22.21
N ARG A 122 1.75 4.91 23.23
CA ARG A 122 1.77 3.45 23.32
C ARG A 122 0.40 2.89 22.97
N VAL A 123 0.36 2.03 21.94
CA VAL A 123 -0.88 1.37 21.52
C VAL A 123 -0.74 -0.13 21.76
N GLN A 124 -1.60 -0.65 22.64
CA GLN A 124 -1.74 -2.10 22.80
C GLN A 124 -2.69 -2.63 21.72
N ALA A 125 -2.20 -3.53 20.89
CA ALA A 125 -2.94 -4.07 19.75
C ALA A 125 -2.57 -5.52 19.46
N ALA A 126 -3.58 -6.35 19.25
CA ALA A 126 -3.38 -7.74 18.86
C ALA A 126 -2.93 -7.90 17.40
N THR A 127 -3.27 -6.92 16.55
CA THR A 127 -2.96 -6.97 15.13
C THR A 127 -2.23 -5.69 14.69
N VAL A 128 -1.08 -5.87 14.05
CA VAL A 128 -0.35 -4.78 13.39
C VAL A 128 -0.19 -5.15 11.91
N ILE A 129 -0.59 -4.23 11.04
CA ILE A 129 -0.49 -4.36 9.58
C ILE A 129 0.50 -3.31 9.08
N TRP A 130 1.60 -3.76 8.48
CA TRP A 130 2.62 -2.86 7.95
C TRP A 130 2.42 -2.70 6.43
N THR A 131 2.05 -1.50 6.01
CA THR A 131 1.84 -1.14 4.59
C THR A 131 2.87 -0.14 4.08
N ALA A 132 3.70 0.41 4.97
CA ALA A 132 4.69 1.41 4.61
C ALA A 132 5.94 0.77 3.98
N GLY A 133 6.48 1.41 2.95
CA GLY A 133 7.78 1.06 2.37
C GLY A 133 7.79 -0.28 1.65
N VAL A 134 7.25 -0.30 0.44
CA VAL A 134 7.37 -1.46 -0.47
C VAL A 134 8.82 -1.63 -0.90
N LYS A 135 9.37 -2.83 -0.72
CA LYS A 135 10.68 -3.22 -1.25
C LYS A 135 10.50 -4.13 -2.46
N PRO A 136 11.37 -4.02 -3.48
CA PRO A 136 11.37 -4.96 -4.58
C PRO A 136 11.65 -6.39 -4.08
N SER A 137 11.22 -7.37 -4.86
CA SER A 137 11.49 -8.77 -4.57
C SER A 137 13.00 -9.03 -4.49
N HIS A 138 13.41 -9.95 -3.61
CA HIS A 138 14.80 -10.45 -3.55
C HIS A 138 15.29 -11.07 -4.87
N LEU A 139 14.40 -11.26 -5.84
CA LEU A 139 14.76 -11.68 -7.19
C LEU A 139 15.73 -10.70 -7.88
N GLY A 140 15.64 -9.39 -7.57
CA GLY A 140 16.59 -8.40 -8.06
C GLY A 140 18.03 -8.70 -7.65
N GLN A 141 18.23 -9.04 -6.37
CA GLN A 141 19.55 -9.45 -5.88
C GLN A 141 20.05 -10.73 -6.55
N LYS A 142 19.18 -11.74 -6.70
CA LYS A 142 19.53 -12.98 -7.41
C LYS A 142 19.90 -12.74 -8.87
N LEU A 143 19.22 -11.81 -9.53
CA LEU A 143 19.57 -11.40 -10.89
C LEU A 143 20.92 -10.72 -10.94
N THR A 144 21.22 -9.82 -10.00
CA THR A 144 22.55 -9.19 -9.89
C THR A 144 23.65 -10.22 -9.69
N GLU A 145 23.45 -11.20 -8.83
CA GLU A 145 24.41 -12.29 -8.59
C GLU A 145 24.63 -13.17 -9.84
N ALA A 146 23.55 -13.43 -10.62
CA ALA A 146 23.61 -14.30 -11.79
C ALA A 146 24.09 -13.60 -13.06
N THR A 147 23.80 -12.31 -13.23
CA THR A 147 24.00 -11.58 -14.50
C THR A 147 24.95 -10.39 -14.38
N GLY A 148 25.30 -9.97 -13.17
CA GLY A 148 26.06 -8.74 -12.93
C GLY A 148 25.27 -7.45 -13.23
N CYS A 149 23.93 -7.51 -13.34
CA CYS A 149 23.13 -6.33 -13.64
C CYS A 149 23.12 -5.33 -12.47
N ASP A 150 23.00 -4.05 -12.81
CA ASP A 150 22.92 -2.98 -11.84
C ASP A 150 21.52 -2.85 -11.23
N VAL A 151 21.50 -2.43 -9.95
CA VAL A 151 20.26 -2.08 -9.24
C VAL A 151 20.34 -0.64 -8.73
N ASP A 152 19.19 0.01 -8.58
CA ASP A 152 19.12 1.32 -7.95
C ASP A 152 19.23 1.21 -6.41
N ARG A 153 19.24 2.37 -5.73
CA ARG A 153 19.33 2.44 -4.25
C ARG A 153 18.17 1.70 -3.54
N GLY A 154 17.07 1.49 -4.23
CA GLY A 154 15.91 0.75 -3.73
C GLY A 154 15.99 -0.75 -3.97
N GLY A 155 17.00 -1.24 -4.72
CA GLY A 155 17.15 -2.65 -5.11
C GLY A 155 16.35 -3.03 -6.36
N ARG A 156 15.87 -2.06 -7.16
CA ARG A 156 15.18 -2.31 -8.43
C ARG A 156 16.20 -2.42 -9.56
N VAL A 157 16.01 -3.39 -10.45
CA VAL A 157 16.91 -3.64 -11.58
C VAL A 157 16.85 -2.49 -12.59
N ILE A 158 18.00 -1.92 -12.93
CA ILE A 158 18.12 -0.89 -13.96
C ILE A 158 18.01 -1.55 -15.35
N VAL A 159 17.14 -1.02 -16.19
CA VAL A 159 16.82 -1.62 -17.48
C VAL A 159 17.01 -0.66 -18.65
N ASN A 160 17.17 -1.23 -19.84
CA ASN A 160 17.18 -0.53 -21.13
C ASN A 160 15.78 0.02 -21.50
N PRO A 161 15.66 0.87 -22.56
CA PRO A 161 14.37 1.38 -23.05
C PRO A 161 13.36 0.31 -23.45
N ASP A 162 13.82 -0.90 -23.74
CA ASP A 162 12.98 -2.06 -24.07
C ASP A 162 12.75 -3.00 -22.87
N PHE A 163 13.04 -2.52 -21.66
CA PHE A 163 12.95 -3.26 -20.40
C PHE A 163 13.88 -4.47 -20.26
N SER A 164 14.85 -4.61 -21.16
CA SER A 164 15.88 -5.66 -21.00
C SER A 164 16.94 -5.28 -19.98
N ILE A 165 17.61 -6.29 -19.44
CA ILE A 165 18.85 -6.10 -18.70
C ILE A 165 19.98 -5.77 -19.71
N PRO A 166 20.82 -4.75 -19.47
CA PRO A 166 21.86 -4.34 -20.44
C PRO A 166 22.77 -5.48 -20.91
N SER A 167 23.21 -6.36 -20.02
CA SER A 167 24.07 -7.51 -20.31
C SER A 167 23.33 -8.75 -20.80
N HIS A 168 22.00 -8.79 -20.64
CA HIS A 168 21.14 -9.96 -20.95
C HIS A 168 19.85 -9.52 -21.65
N PRO A 169 19.91 -9.23 -22.96
CA PRO A 169 18.74 -8.70 -23.69
C PRO A 169 17.56 -9.69 -23.77
N GLU A 170 17.78 -10.95 -23.49
CA GLU A 170 16.75 -11.99 -23.37
C GLU A 170 15.92 -11.90 -22.08
N ILE A 171 16.40 -11.18 -21.05
CA ILE A 171 15.73 -11.02 -19.78
C ILE A 171 15.04 -9.66 -19.74
N ARG A 172 13.73 -9.66 -19.50
CA ARG A 172 12.88 -8.45 -19.41
C ARG A 172 12.34 -8.30 -17.99
N ILE A 173 12.39 -7.06 -17.46
CA ILE A 173 11.96 -6.74 -16.10
C ILE A 173 10.87 -5.67 -16.18
N ALA A 174 9.73 -5.90 -15.50
CA ALA A 174 8.64 -4.94 -15.38
C ALA A 174 8.08 -4.87 -13.95
N GLY A 175 7.27 -3.85 -13.67
CA GLY A 175 6.62 -3.64 -12.36
C GLY A 175 7.60 -3.19 -11.28
N ASP A 176 7.30 -3.53 -10.03
CA ASP A 176 8.01 -3.01 -8.85
C ASP A 176 9.48 -3.41 -8.75
N LEU A 177 9.88 -4.43 -9.49
CA LEU A 177 11.27 -4.86 -9.60
C LEU A 177 12.09 -4.00 -10.58
N CYS A 178 11.43 -3.21 -11.42
CA CYS A 178 12.03 -2.47 -12.53
C CYS A 178 12.36 -1.03 -12.14
N SER A 179 13.59 -0.58 -12.45
CA SER A 179 13.98 0.82 -12.45
C SER A 179 14.10 1.32 -13.88
N TYR A 180 12.99 1.82 -14.42
CA TYR A 180 12.91 2.37 -15.77
C TYR A 180 12.91 3.89 -15.73
N SER A 181 14.00 4.52 -16.15
CA SER A 181 14.20 5.97 -16.13
C SER A 181 14.20 6.62 -17.52
N HIS A 182 13.85 5.87 -18.57
CA HIS A 182 13.79 6.38 -19.96
C HIS A 182 12.47 7.10 -20.25
N THR A 183 12.03 7.93 -19.29
CA THR A 183 10.84 8.79 -19.39
C THR A 183 11.25 10.16 -19.90
N VAL A 184 10.30 10.95 -20.39
CA VAL A 184 10.55 12.31 -20.91
C VAL A 184 11.28 13.21 -19.92
N ASN A 185 11.02 13.04 -18.63
CA ASN A 185 11.63 13.82 -17.54
C ASN A 185 12.77 13.11 -16.81
N GLY A 186 13.20 11.92 -17.29
CA GLY A 186 14.28 11.12 -16.69
C GLY A 186 13.95 10.55 -15.30
N ARG A 187 12.72 10.70 -14.80
CA ARG A 187 12.30 10.13 -13.52
C ARG A 187 11.91 8.66 -13.70
N PRO A 188 12.24 7.78 -12.73
CA PRO A 188 11.79 6.41 -12.77
C PRO A 188 10.27 6.32 -12.80
N LEU A 189 9.74 5.29 -13.49
CA LEU A 189 8.32 4.96 -13.42
C LEU A 189 7.92 4.71 -11.96
N PRO A 190 6.75 5.19 -11.52
CA PRO A 190 6.26 4.92 -10.18
C PRO A 190 5.88 3.44 -10.01
N GLY A 191 6.07 2.91 -8.78
CA GLY A 191 5.65 1.55 -8.41
C GLY A 191 4.13 1.46 -8.25
N MET A 192 3.43 1.41 -9.37
CA MET A 192 1.96 1.34 -9.44
C MET A 192 1.51 0.34 -10.49
N ALA A 193 0.25 -0.08 -10.42
CA ALA A 193 -0.32 -1.06 -11.35
C ALA A 193 -0.37 -0.57 -12.81
N ALA A 194 -0.64 0.72 -13.03
CA ALA A 194 -0.77 1.28 -14.38
C ALA A 194 0.55 1.21 -15.18
N PRO A 195 1.71 1.69 -14.68
CA PRO A 195 2.99 1.51 -15.34
C PRO A 195 3.36 0.04 -15.55
N ALA A 196 3.14 -0.81 -14.54
CA ALA A 196 3.44 -2.24 -14.63
C ALA A 196 2.67 -2.93 -15.74
N LYS A 197 1.36 -2.65 -15.86
CA LYS A 197 0.48 -3.17 -16.93
C LYS A 197 0.91 -2.69 -18.31
N GLN A 198 1.23 -1.40 -18.46
CA GLN A 198 1.68 -0.84 -19.72
C GLN A 198 3.02 -1.42 -20.14
N ALA A 199 3.98 -1.56 -19.21
CA ALA A 199 5.28 -2.20 -19.46
C ALA A 199 5.10 -3.67 -19.90
N GLY A 200 4.30 -4.45 -19.18
CA GLY A 200 4.03 -5.85 -19.54
C GLY A 200 3.38 -6.00 -20.91
N THR A 201 2.42 -5.13 -21.26
CA THR A 201 1.78 -5.12 -22.59
C THR A 201 2.79 -4.76 -23.68
N PHE A 202 3.65 -3.78 -23.43
CA PHE A 202 4.71 -3.40 -24.36
C PHE A 202 5.71 -4.54 -24.58
N ILE A 203 6.21 -5.15 -23.50
CA ILE A 203 7.16 -6.27 -23.57
C ILE A 203 6.59 -7.42 -24.40
N GLY A 204 5.31 -7.76 -24.19
CA GLY A 204 4.65 -8.81 -24.99
C GLY A 204 4.62 -8.49 -26.49
N LYS A 205 4.32 -7.23 -26.85
CA LYS A 205 4.33 -6.76 -28.25
C LYS A 205 5.76 -6.74 -28.83
N ASP A 206 6.75 -6.32 -28.06
CA ASP A 206 8.15 -6.27 -28.48
C ASP A 206 8.70 -7.66 -28.74
N ILE A 207 8.43 -8.62 -27.85
CA ILE A 207 8.81 -10.03 -28.04
C ILE A 207 8.14 -10.62 -29.28
N ALA A 208 6.85 -10.36 -29.48
CA ALA A 208 6.14 -10.83 -30.68
C ALA A 208 6.75 -10.25 -31.98
N ALA A 209 7.14 -8.97 -31.98
CA ALA A 209 7.82 -8.34 -33.09
C ALA A 209 9.20 -8.96 -33.38
N ILE A 210 9.98 -9.24 -32.32
CA ILE A 210 11.28 -9.93 -32.46
C ILE A 210 11.09 -11.31 -33.09
N VAL A 211 10.16 -12.11 -32.58
CA VAL A 211 9.92 -13.48 -33.10
C VAL A 211 9.43 -13.49 -34.54
N SER A 212 8.59 -12.54 -34.93
CA SER A 212 8.05 -12.44 -36.30
C SER A 212 8.96 -11.70 -37.26
N GLY A 213 10.10 -11.14 -36.84
CA GLY A 213 10.96 -10.27 -37.65
C GLY A 213 10.31 -8.93 -38.01
N GLY A 214 9.30 -8.49 -37.26
CA GLY A 214 8.55 -7.26 -37.47
C GLY A 214 9.21 -6.01 -36.89
N SER A 215 8.58 -4.85 -37.10
CA SER A 215 9.03 -3.58 -36.53
C SER A 215 8.78 -3.55 -35.01
N ARG A 216 9.84 -3.25 -34.25
CA ARG A 216 9.76 -3.17 -32.80
C ARG A 216 9.08 -1.88 -32.36
N PRO A 217 8.14 -1.96 -31.38
CA PRO A 217 7.48 -0.78 -30.84
C PRO A 217 8.43 0.06 -29.97
N THR A 218 8.07 1.30 -29.72
CA THR A 218 8.73 2.17 -28.72
C THR A 218 7.80 2.35 -27.53
N PHE A 219 8.33 2.17 -26.33
CA PHE A 219 7.55 2.38 -25.11
C PHE A 219 7.34 3.87 -24.82
N ARG A 220 6.10 4.22 -24.53
CA ARG A 220 5.74 5.53 -23.99
C ARG A 220 4.76 5.32 -22.85
N TYR A 221 5.12 5.78 -21.67
CA TYR A 221 4.23 5.75 -20.53
C TYR A 221 3.14 6.81 -20.68
N VAL A 222 1.91 6.40 -20.52
CA VAL A 222 0.74 7.30 -20.41
C VAL A 222 0.30 7.30 -18.97
N ASP A 223 0.42 8.45 -18.33
CA ASP A 223 -0.10 8.66 -16.98
C ASP A 223 -1.63 8.79 -17.07
N PHE A 224 -2.38 8.08 -16.26
CA PHE A 224 -3.84 8.18 -16.15
C PHE A 224 -4.27 8.87 -14.86
N GLY A 225 -3.31 9.41 -14.09
CA GLY A 225 -3.56 9.97 -12.78
C GLY A 225 -3.50 8.94 -11.65
N SER A 226 -4.02 9.33 -10.51
CA SER A 226 -3.98 8.54 -9.27
C SER A 226 -5.37 8.39 -8.67
N MET A 227 -5.64 7.24 -8.09
CA MET A 227 -6.90 6.97 -7.38
C MET A 227 -6.61 6.16 -6.11
N ALA A 228 -7.36 6.42 -5.05
CA ALA A 228 -7.41 5.59 -3.86
C ALA A 228 -8.87 5.35 -3.46
N VAL A 229 -9.16 4.12 -3.02
CA VAL A 229 -10.49 3.71 -2.55
C VAL A 229 -10.43 3.53 -1.04
N VAL A 230 -11.30 4.23 -0.33
CA VAL A 230 -11.46 4.14 1.12
C VAL A 230 -12.86 3.60 1.40
N HIS A 231 -12.97 2.29 1.64
CA HIS A 231 -14.27 1.59 1.83
C HIS A 231 -15.26 1.94 0.69
N ALA A 232 -16.37 2.62 1.02
CA ALA A 232 -17.39 3.04 0.06
C ALA A 232 -17.13 4.43 -0.56
N SER A 233 -15.94 4.99 -0.38
CA SER A 233 -15.55 6.28 -0.93
C SER A 233 -14.31 6.15 -1.82
N ALA A 234 -14.20 7.02 -2.82
CA ALA A 234 -13.01 7.11 -3.64
C ALA A 234 -12.55 8.56 -3.75
N VAL A 235 -11.24 8.74 -3.89
CA VAL A 235 -10.60 10.00 -4.26
C VAL A 235 -9.74 9.74 -5.49
N ALA A 236 -9.82 10.62 -6.49
CA ALA A 236 -9.09 10.47 -7.74
C ALA A 236 -8.63 11.83 -8.26
N ASP A 237 -7.38 11.86 -8.75
CA ASP A 237 -6.83 12.96 -9.55
C ASP A 237 -6.52 12.42 -10.95
N LEU A 238 -7.30 12.84 -11.93
CA LEU A 238 -7.16 12.47 -13.33
C LEU A 238 -6.66 13.70 -14.11
N HIS A 239 -5.35 13.96 -14.06
CA HIS A 239 -4.71 15.11 -14.72
C HIS A 239 -5.29 16.48 -14.31
N GLY A 240 -5.50 16.67 -13.00
CA GLY A 240 -6.06 17.91 -12.43
C GLY A 240 -7.58 17.93 -12.36
N PHE A 241 -8.27 16.95 -12.95
CA PHE A 241 -9.69 16.71 -12.66
C PHE A 241 -9.78 15.89 -11.37
N LYS A 242 -10.26 16.53 -10.33
CA LYS A 242 -10.31 15.93 -8.98
C LYS A 242 -11.71 15.47 -8.66
N PHE A 243 -11.80 14.25 -8.20
CA PHE A 243 -13.07 13.62 -7.83
C PHE A 243 -12.93 13.06 -6.42
N SER A 244 -13.95 13.30 -5.61
CA SER A 244 -14.11 12.66 -4.31
C SER A 244 -15.57 12.35 -4.08
N GLY A 245 -15.89 11.22 -3.48
CA GLY A 245 -17.26 10.86 -3.20
C GLY A 245 -17.46 9.42 -2.84
N ARG A 246 -18.73 9.08 -2.55
CA ARG A 246 -19.15 7.73 -2.26
C ARG A 246 -19.34 6.96 -3.58
N LEU A 247 -18.82 5.73 -3.61
CA LEU A 247 -19.02 4.79 -4.72
C LEU A 247 -20.43 4.21 -4.74
#